data_b0f65afac354bfbb8f3184489ac52cd3
#
_entry.id   b0f65afac354bfbb8f3184489ac52cd3
#
_cell.length_a   1.000
_cell.length_b   1.000
_cell.length_c   1.000
_cell.angle_alpha   90.00
_cell.angle_beta   90.00
_cell.angle_gamma   90.00
#
_symmetry.space_group_name_H-M   'P 1'
#
loop_
_entity.id
_entity.type
_entity.pdbx_description
1 polymer ?
#
loop_
_entity_poly.entity_id
_entity_poly.type
_entity_poly.pdbx_seq_one_letter_code
_entity_poly.pdbx_strand_id
1 'polypeptide(L)' 'MNQRQKEILQSQLNNEKRILNELKQVYMQAMKDCEKKIADLSSRRDMENLQSIIYQKRYQQALRGQLEGVLEQLHSD' A
#
# COMPACT_ATOMS: atom_id res chain seq x y z
N MET A 1 19.59 -8.00 29.28
CA MET A 1 19.83 -8.47 27.90
C MET A 1 21.30 -8.25 27.55
N ASN A 2 22.00 -9.27 27.04
CA ASN A 2 23.39 -9.09 26.66
C ASN A 2 23.52 -8.45 25.27
N GLN A 3 24.73 -8.06 24.89
CA GLN A 3 25.00 -7.35 23.63
C GLN A 3 24.58 -8.15 22.41
N ARG A 4 24.83 -9.45 22.41
CA ARG A 4 24.48 -10.33 21.30
C ARG A 4 22.97 -10.41 21.08
N GLN A 5 22.19 -10.51 22.15
CA GLN A 5 20.73 -10.52 22.07
C GLN A 5 20.19 -9.19 21.54
N LYS A 6 20.77 -8.07 21.94
CA LYS A 6 20.40 -6.73 21.41
C LYS A 6 20.67 -6.64 19.93
N GLU A 7 21.79 -7.15 19.46
CA GLU A 7 22.16 -7.15 18.04
C GLU A 7 21.18 -7.97 17.20
N ILE A 8 20.80 -9.16 17.70
CA ILE A 8 19.82 -10.03 17.02
C ILE A 8 18.47 -9.32 16.92
N LEU A 9 17.98 -8.72 18.02
CA LEU A 9 16.70 -8.02 18.04
C LEU A 9 16.72 -6.80 17.10
N GLN A 10 17.82 -6.06 17.10
CA GLN A 10 17.95 -4.90 16.20
C GLN A 10 17.95 -5.33 14.74
N SER A 11 18.62 -6.43 14.42
CA SER A 11 18.65 -6.98 13.07
C SER A 11 17.26 -7.41 12.61
N GLN A 12 16.49 -8.08 13.49
CA GLN A 12 15.11 -8.47 13.18
C GLN A 12 14.21 -7.27 12.95
N LEU A 13 14.34 -6.25 13.80
CA LEU A 13 13.56 -5.01 13.67
C LEU A 13 13.87 -4.30 12.35
N ASN A 14 15.13 -4.19 11.98
CA ASN A 14 15.56 -3.58 10.73
C ASN A 14 14.98 -4.33 9.53
N ASN A 15 14.97 -5.65 9.60
CA ASN A 15 14.41 -6.49 8.54
C ASN A 15 12.90 -6.30 8.40
N GLU A 16 12.17 -6.23 9.52
CA GLU A 16 10.74 -5.96 9.52
C GLU A 16 10.43 -4.60 8.91
N LYS A 17 11.19 -3.57 9.27
CA LYS A 17 11.02 -2.22 8.69
C LYS A 17 11.28 -2.21 7.21
N ARG A 18 12.27 -2.96 6.72
CA ARG A 18 12.55 -3.08 5.30
C ARG A 18 11.37 -3.68 4.55
N ILE A 19 10.80 -4.77 5.10
CA ILE A 19 9.63 -5.43 4.50
C ILE A 19 8.43 -4.47 4.46
N LEU A 20 8.18 -3.73 5.54
CA LEU A 20 7.09 -2.75 5.59
C LEU A 20 7.27 -1.65 4.56
N ASN A 21 8.51 -1.18 4.36
CA ASN A 21 8.81 -0.18 3.32
C ASN A 21 8.58 -0.72 1.91
N GLU A 22 8.93 -1.98 1.67
CA GLU A 22 8.67 -2.64 0.39
C GLU A 22 7.16 -2.75 0.13
N LEU A 23 6.37 -3.14 1.14
CA LEU A 23 4.91 -3.19 1.05
C LEU A 23 4.32 -1.81 0.76
N LYS A 24 4.82 -0.78 1.44
CA LYS A 24 4.42 0.60 1.19
C LYS A 24 4.58 0.96 -0.29
N GLN A 25 5.73 0.63 -0.88
CA GLN A 25 6.00 0.93 -2.29
C GLN A 25 5.05 0.18 -3.23
N VAL A 26 4.79 -1.10 -2.92
CA VAL A 26 3.85 -1.92 -3.70
C VAL A 26 2.45 -1.31 -3.69
N TYR A 27 1.93 -0.95 -2.51
CA TYR A 27 0.60 -0.36 -2.39
C TYR A 27 0.53 1.02 -3.05
N MET A 28 1.56 1.84 -2.93
CA MET A 28 1.61 3.15 -3.58
C MET A 28 1.59 3.01 -5.11
N GLN A 29 2.34 2.05 -5.64
CA GLN A 29 2.34 1.79 -7.09
C GLN A 29 0.97 1.29 -7.57
N ALA A 30 0.36 0.37 -6.81
CA ALA A 30 -0.97 -0.15 -7.14
C ALA A 30 -2.02 0.97 -7.15
N MET A 31 -1.92 1.92 -6.21
CA MET A 31 -2.83 3.07 -6.17
C MET A 31 -2.65 3.98 -7.39
N LYS A 32 -1.42 4.22 -7.81
CA LYS A 32 -1.14 5.00 -9.03
C LYS A 32 -1.71 4.31 -10.27
N ASP A 33 -1.58 2.99 -10.35
CA ASP A 33 -2.14 2.21 -11.46
C ASP A 33 -3.67 2.31 -11.48
N CYS A 34 -4.32 2.28 -10.30
CA CYS A 34 -5.76 2.48 -10.18
C CYS A 34 -6.17 3.88 -10.65
N GLU A 35 -5.41 4.91 -10.27
CA GLU A 35 -5.68 6.29 -10.70
C GLU A 35 -5.64 6.41 -12.21
N LYS A 36 -4.65 5.80 -12.86
CA LYS A 36 -4.53 5.80 -14.32
C LYS A 36 -5.72 5.10 -14.98
N LYS A 37 -6.14 3.94 -14.45
CA LYS A 37 -7.29 3.20 -14.96
C LYS A 37 -8.58 4.02 -14.81
N ILE A 38 -8.78 4.67 -13.67
CA ILE A 38 -9.95 5.51 -13.44
C ILE A 38 -9.96 6.69 -14.41
N ALA A 39 -8.82 7.34 -14.63
CA ALA A 39 -8.71 8.45 -15.56
C ALA A 39 -9.01 8.02 -17.00
N ASP A 40 -8.48 6.87 -17.43
CA ASP A 40 -8.74 6.32 -18.75
C ASP A 40 -10.22 5.97 -18.95
N LEU A 41 -10.81 5.27 -17.97
CA LEU A 41 -12.23 4.90 -18.01
C LEU A 41 -13.15 6.11 -17.96
N SER A 42 -12.76 7.15 -17.22
CA SER A 42 -13.55 8.38 -17.09
C SER A 42 -13.62 9.17 -18.39
N SER A 43 -12.67 8.96 -19.31
CA SER A 43 -12.71 9.58 -20.64
C SER A 43 -13.74 8.95 -21.55
N ARG A 44 -14.28 7.79 -21.21
CA ARG A 44 -15.28 7.05 -21.95
C ARG A 44 -16.62 7.17 -21.23
N ARG A 45 -17.69 7.45 -21.96
CA ARG A 45 -19.01 7.76 -21.36
C ARG A 45 -20.04 6.67 -21.63
N ASP A 46 -19.79 5.43 -21.23
CA ASP A 46 -20.79 4.38 -21.34
C ASP A 46 -21.04 3.71 -19.96
N MET A 47 -22.13 2.94 -19.89
CA MET A 47 -22.58 2.33 -18.63
C MET A 47 -21.61 1.28 -18.10
N GLU A 48 -20.98 0.52 -18.98
CA GLU A 48 -20.02 -0.51 -18.59
C GLU A 48 -18.80 0.13 -17.92
N ASN A 49 -18.34 1.28 -18.45
CA ASN A 49 -17.24 2.00 -17.89
C ASN A 49 -17.56 2.56 -16.49
N LEU A 50 -18.81 2.99 -16.26
CA LEU A 50 -19.20 3.46 -14.93
C LEU A 50 -19.05 2.37 -13.88
N GLN A 51 -19.46 1.14 -14.18
CA GLN A 51 -19.28 0.00 -13.26
C GLN A 51 -17.81 -0.30 -13.02
N SER A 52 -17.01 -0.25 -14.06
CA SER A 52 -15.56 -0.46 -13.95
C SER A 52 -14.91 0.63 -13.09
N ILE A 53 -15.34 1.88 -13.23
CA ILE A 53 -14.84 2.99 -12.41
C ILE A 53 -15.18 2.75 -10.93
N ILE A 54 -16.41 2.35 -10.64
CA ILE A 54 -16.84 2.05 -9.27
C ILE A 54 -15.97 0.95 -8.66
N TYR A 55 -15.72 -0.12 -9.43
CA TYR A 55 -14.87 -1.22 -8.99
C TYR A 55 -13.46 -0.72 -8.67
N GLN A 56 -12.86 0.07 -9.56
CA GLN A 56 -11.51 0.59 -9.38
C GLN A 56 -11.42 1.52 -8.17
N LYS A 57 -12.44 2.36 -7.94
CA LYS A 57 -12.48 3.24 -6.77
C LYS A 57 -12.57 2.45 -5.46
N ARG A 58 -13.35 1.38 -5.42
CA ARG A 58 -13.44 0.51 -4.25
C ARG A 58 -12.12 -0.21 -3.99
N TYR A 59 -11.49 -0.68 -5.05
CA TYR A 59 -10.17 -1.31 -4.96
C TYR A 59 -9.12 -0.33 -4.43
N GLN A 60 -9.14 0.90 -4.93
CA GLN A 60 -8.23 1.95 -4.46
C GLN A 60 -8.44 2.27 -2.97
N GLN A 61 -9.68 2.31 -2.50
CA GLN A 61 -9.97 2.52 -1.08
C GLN A 61 -9.43 1.38 -0.22
N ALA A 62 -9.55 0.14 -0.67
CA ALA A 62 -9.00 -1.01 0.04
C ALA A 62 -7.48 -0.93 0.13
N LEU A 63 -6.82 -0.55 -0.96
CA LEU A 63 -5.36 -0.34 -0.99
C LEU A 63 -4.94 0.77 -0.03
N ARG A 64 -5.71 1.87 0.01
CA ARG A 64 -5.44 2.98 0.93
C ARG A 64 -5.49 2.52 2.38
N GLY A 65 -6.51 1.72 2.74
CA GLY A 65 -6.62 1.16 4.08
C GLY A 65 -5.42 0.28 4.44
N GLN A 66 -4.98 -0.56 3.51
CA GLN A 66 -3.79 -1.40 3.71
C GLN A 66 -2.54 -0.54 3.89
N LEU A 67 -2.37 0.48 3.06
CA LEU A 67 -1.24 1.39 3.14
C LEU A 67 -1.23 2.13 4.48
N GLU A 68 -2.37 2.62 4.93
CA GLU A 68 -2.48 3.31 6.23
C GLU A 68 -2.03 2.40 7.37
N GLY A 69 -2.41 1.11 7.34
CA GLY A 69 -1.96 0.14 8.33
C GLY A 69 -0.45 -0.05 8.32
N VAL A 70 0.15 -0.14 7.14
CA VAL A 70 1.62 -0.26 7.00
C VAL A 70 2.31 0.99 7.52
N LEU A 71 1.81 2.19 7.16
CA LEU A 71 2.38 3.45 7.62
C LEU A 71 2.29 3.59 9.14
N GLU A 72 1.18 3.17 9.72
CA GLU A 72 0.99 3.18 11.18
C GLU A 72 2.03 2.30 11.86
N GLN A 73 2.29 1.11 11.36
CA GLN A 73 3.32 0.22 11.89
C GLN A 73 4.73 0.81 11.74
N LEU A 74 5.00 1.49 10.62
CA LEU A 74 6.30 2.15 10.40
C LEU A 74 6.53 3.32 11.37
N HIS A 75 5.46 4.00 11.80
CA HIS A 75 5.55 5.16 12.68
C HIS A 75 5.40 4.81 14.17
N SER A 76 5.04 3.58 14.51
CA SER A 76 4.80 3.20 15.90
C SER A 76 6.05 2.90 16.71
N ASP A 77 7.21 2.92 16.11
CA ASP A 77 8.49 2.66 16.79
C ASP A 77 9.21 3.96 17.20
#